data_23b21c5db3b546417cb5d095429ca42c
#
_entry.id   23b21c5db3b546417cb5d095429ca42c
#
_cell.length_a   1.000
_cell.length_b   1.000
_cell.length_c   1.000
_cell.angle_alpha   90.00
_cell.angle_beta   90.00
_cell.angle_gamma   90.00
#
_symmetry.space_group_name_H-M   'P 1'
#
loop_
_entity.id
_entity.type
_entity.pdbx_description
1 polymer ?
#
loop_
_entity_poly.entity_id
_entity_poly.type
_entity_poly.pdbx_seq_one_letter_code
_entity_poly.pdbx_strand_id
1 'polypeptide(L)'
;MKTPPAQSGPPTQPVPSVPSAPSIPSAPSAPAAPAADGHAVGVSEDEFRAALSRLAAGVVLVTAHEPPLDPEGPRGEDVGMTATSFMSVSLDPPLVMVSLREGSRMDDLLAEQPLWAVSLLGEDQRHIAGRFAMKGRVSDRLLFQDLAHGRGEATGAPLITDALATLECRTEQRVTAGDHTLVIGRVLRATAPGAADRGPLAYFRGRYRQLG
;
A
#
# COMPACT_ATOMS: atom_id res chain seq x y z
N MET A 1 -13.38 -17.51 68.11
CA MET A 1 -13.24 -17.32 66.65
C MET A 1 -12.31 -16.13 66.43
N LYS A 2 -11.05 -16.42 66.03
CA LYS A 2 -10.04 -15.37 65.77
C LYS A 2 -9.92 -15.14 64.28
N THR A 3 -10.11 -13.93 63.84
CA THR A 3 -9.97 -13.46 62.46
C THR A 3 -8.46 -13.42 62.10
N PRO A 4 -8.00 -13.93 60.97
CA PRO A 4 -6.62 -13.82 60.54
C PRO A 4 -6.30 -12.42 60.00
N PRO A 5 -5.04 -11.95 60.08
CA PRO A 5 -4.62 -10.65 59.60
C PRO A 5 -4.51 -10.58 58.07
N ALA A 6 -4.83 -9.40 57.50
CA ALA A 6 -4.72 -9.08 56.10
C ALA A 6 -3.23 -9.12 55.63
N GLN A 7 -2.94 -9.85 54.54
CA GLN A 7 -1.65 -9.84 53.87
C GLN A 7 -1.51 -8.58 53.02
N SER A 8 -0.51 -7.76 53.33
CA SER A 8 -0.07 -6.64 52.49
C SER A 8 0.62 -7.14 51.23
N GLY A 9 0.09 -6.72 50.08
CA GLY A 9 0.69 -7.03 48.77
C GLY A 9 2.04 -6.31 48.55
N PRO A 10 2.87 -6.82 47.62
CA PRO A 10 4.19 -6.27 47.37
C PRO A 10 4.14 -4.85 46.81
N PRO A 11 5.14 -3.99 47.05
CA PRO A 11 5.18 -2.63 46.56
C PRO A 11 5.34 -2.59 45.04
N THR A 12 4.50 -1.77 44.41
CA THR A 12 4.54 -1.50 42.98
C THR A 12 5.83 -0.74 42.62
N GLN A 13 6.70 -1.34 41.83
CA GLN A 13 7.90 -0.68 41.32
C GLN A 13 7.52 0.40 40.31
N PRO A 14 8.18 1.56 40.29
CA PRO A 14 7.96 2.58 39.28
C PRO A 14 8.42 2.11 37.89
N VAL A 15 7.55 2.27 36.91
CA VAL A 15 7.83 1.96 35.50
C VAL A 15 8.92 2.93 35.01
N PRO A 16 10.02 2.46 34.40
CA PRO A 16 11.05 3.35 33.87
C PRO A 16 10.47 4.20 32.73
N SER A 17 10.71 5.51 32.81
CA SER A 17 10.34 6.47 31.78
C SER A 17 11.05 6.14 30.45
N VAL A 18 10.29 5.94 29.39
CA VAL A 18 10.80 5.76 28.03
C VAL A 18 11.48 7.05 27.59
N PRO A 19 12.74 7.06 27.18
CA PRO A 19 13.38 8.26 26.67
C PRO A 19 12.66 8.75 25.39
N SER A 20 12.37 10.05 25.35
CA SER A 20 11.81 10.69 24.15
C SER A 20 12.71 10.45 22.96
N ALA A 21 12.14 10.00 21.85
CA ALA A 21 12.84 9.82 20.60
C ALA A 21 13.46 11.14 20.15
N PRO A 22 14.71 11.13 19.64
CA PRO A 22 15.34 12.34 19.12
C PRO A 22 14.53 12.88 17.94
N SER A 23 14.28 14.20 17.97
CA SER A 23 13.63 14.91 16.87
C SER A 23 14.48 14.76 15.61
N ILE A 24 13.93 14.17 14.56
CA ILE A 24 14.56 14.08 13.25
C ILE A 24 14.68 15.51 12.72
N PRO A 25 15.87 16.00 12.37
CA PRO A 25 16.02 17.31 11.74
C PRO A 25 15.27 17.31 10.41
N SER A 26 14.45 18.33 10.16
CA SER A 26 13.79 18.56 8.87
C SER A 26 14.84 18.52 7.76
N ALA A 27 14.63 17.70 6.75
CA ALA A 27 15.48 17.68 5.58
C ALA A 27 15.56 19.09 4.97
N PRO A 28 16.72 19.54 4.52
CA PRO A 28 16.84 20.83 3.85
C PRO A 28 15.93 20.83 2.63
N SER A 29 15.13 21.89 2.47
CA SER A 29 14.33 22.12 1.26
C SER A 29 15.24 22.00 0.04
N ALA A 30 14.87 21.14 -0.89
CA ALA A 30 15.56 21.03 -2.16
C ALA A 30 15.59 22.42 -2.81
N PRO A 31 16.71 22.82 -3.43
CA PRO A 31 16.79 24.08 -4.16
C PRO A 31 15.71 24.08 -5.25
N ALA A 32 14.99 25.20 -5.37
CA ALA A 32 14.02 25.39 -6.44
C ALA A 32 14.72 25.12 -7.78
N ALA A 33 14.12 24.27 -8.59
CA ALA A 33 14.61 24.01 -9.95
C ALA A 33 14.70 25.34 -10.70
N PRO A 34 15.79 25.60 -11.47
CA PRO A 34 15.89 26.80 -12.27
C PRO A 34 14.73 26.84 -13.27
N ALA A 35 14.11 28.02 -13.42
CA ALA A 35 13.10 28.25 -14.44
C ALA A 35 13.67 27.88 -15.81
N ALA A 36 13.05 26.92 -16.50
CA ALA A 36 13.47 26.46 -17.80
C ALA A 36 13.09 27.50 -18.85
N ASP A 37 14.02 28.36 -19.20
CA ASP A 37 13.99 29.10 -20.45
C ASP A 37 14.43 28.18 -21.60
N GLY A 38 13.53 27.95 -22.52
CA GLY A 38 13.82 27.55 -23.89
C GLY A 38 14.08 26.05 -24.13
N HIS A 39 13.18 25.40 -24.84
CA HIS A 39 13.27 24.10 -25.51
C HIS A 39 13.66 22.93 -24.58
N ALA A 40 12.68 22.43 -23.88
CA ALA A 40 12.76 21.13 -23.22
C ALA A 40 13.12 20.07 -24.27
N VAL A 41 14.37 19.64 -24.30
CA VAL A 41 14.79 18.39 -24.95
C VAL A 41 14.21 17.27 -24.11
N GLY A 42 12.92 17.03 -24.25
CA GLY A 42 12.21 15.98 -23.55
C GLY A 42 11.55 15.04 -24.56
N VAL A 43 11.41 13.79 -24.19
CA VAL A 43 10.63 12.82 -24.96
C VAL A 43 9.15 13.21 -24.91
N SER A 44 8.41 12.98 -25.98
CA SER A 44 6.96 13.10 -25.97
C SER A 44 6.32 12.04 -25.07
N GLU A 45 5.11 12.30 -24.58
CA GLU A 45 4.36 11.37 -23.77
C GLU A 45 4.14 10.01 -24.47
N ASP A 46 3.93 10.04 -25.79
CA ASP A 46 3.73 8.85 -26.59
C ASP A 46 5.02 8.03 -26.76
N GLU A 47 6.15 8.69 -26.98
CA GLU A 47 7.46 8.02 -27.03
C GLU A 47 7.81 7.39 -25.67
N PHE A 48 7.57 8.11 -24.59
CA PHE A 48 7.79 7.60 -23.23
C PHE A 48 6.90 6.38 -22.96
N ARG A 49 5.60 6.47 -23.24
CA ARG A 49 4.68 5.33 -23.10
C ARG A 49 5.06 4.15 -23.96
N ALA A 50 5.45 4.39 -25.21
CA ALA A 50 5.88 3.33 -26.12
C ALA A 50 7.11 2.58 -25.61
N ALA A 51 8.08 3.32 -25.06
CA ALA A 51 9.27 2.73 -24.45
C ALA A 51 8.92 1.93 -23.18
N LEU A 52 8.18 2.55 -22.23
CA LEU A 52 7.80 1.91 -20.95
C LEU A 52 6.84 0.74 -21.14
N SER A 53 6.07 0.69 -22.22
CA SER A 53 5.22 -0.47 -22.54
C SER A 53 6.01 -1.77 -22.75
N ARG A 54 7.33 -1.66 -22.99
CA ARG A 54 8.25 -2.80 -23.18
C ARG A 54 8.84 -3.32 -21.88
N LEU A 55 8.60 -2.64 -20.76
CA LEU A 55 8.95 -3.14 -19.44
C LEU A 55 7.84 -4.09 -18.97
N ALA A 56 8.21 -5.35 -18.70
CA ALA A 56 7.31 -6.28 -18.03
C ALA A 56 7.26 -5.96 -16.54
N ALA A 57 6.07 -5.85 -15.99
CA ALA A 57 5.87 -5.57 -14.57
C ALA A 57 4.89 -6.58 -13.95
N GLY A 58 5.13 -6.96 -12.69
CA GLY A 58 4.16 -7.71 -11.91
C GLY A 58 2.90 -6.87 -11.66
N VAL A 59 1.77 -7.54 -11.51
CA VAL A 59 0.49 -6.89 -11.23
C VAL A 59 0.12 -7.12 -9.78
N VAL A 60 -0.17 -6.05 -9.07
CA VAL A 60 -0.60 -6.11 -7.67
C VAL A 60 -1.94 -5.39 -7.49
N LEU A 61 -2.67 -5.77 -6.46
CA LEU A 61 -3.78 -4.99 -5.93
C LEU A 61 -3.33 -4.30 -4.64
N VAL A 62 -3.34 -2.99 -4.65
CA VAL A 62 -3.15 -2.15 -3.46
C VAL A 62 -4.51 -1.91 -2.83
N THR A 63 -4.62 -2.12 -1.53
CA THR A 63 -5.87 -1.99 -0.78
C THR A 63 -5.67 -1.19 0.49
N ALA A 64 -6.69 -0.48 0.90
CA ALA A 64 -6.74 0.19 2.19
C ALA A 64 -8.18 0.16 2.73
N HIS A 65 -8.33 0.34 4.03
CA HIS A 65 -9.63 0.48 4.66
C HIS A 65 -9.80 1.92 5.13
N GLU A 66 -10.77 2.63 4.58
CA GLU A 66 -11.15 3.95 5.04
C GLU A 66 -12.00 3.80 6.29
N PRO A 67 -11.59 4.33 7.44
CA PRO A 67 -12.39 4.24 8.65
C PRO A 67 -13.71 5.03 8.49
N PRO A 68 -14.77 4.66 9.22
CA PRO A 68 -16.00 5.43 9.22
C PRO A 68 -15.73 6.84 9.76
N LEU A 69 -16.36 7.85 9.16
CA LEU A 69 -16.29 9.25 9.63
C LEU A 69 -16.91 9.43 11.01
N ASP A 70 -17.92 8.63 11.34
CA ASP A 70 -18.60 8.58 12.64
C ASP A 70 -18.48 7.14 13.18
N PRO A 71 -17.97 6.93 14.41
CA PRO A 71 -17.89 5.60 15.03
C PRO A 71 -19.25 4.88 15.14
N GLU A 72 -20.37 5.62 15.23
CA GLU A 72 -21.73 5.07 15.24
C GLU A 72 -22.40 5.09 13.86
N GLY A 73 -21.71 5.62 12.86
CA GLY A 73 -22.17 5.75 11.47
C GLY A 73 -22.04 4.47 10.64
N PRO A 74 -22.25 4.60 9.32
CA PRO A 74 -22.03 3.50 8.40
C PRO A 74 -20.58 2.99 8.50
N ARG A 75 -20.41 1.68 8.30
CA ARG A 75 -19.06 1.07 8.24
C ARG A 75 -18.20 1.79 7.21
N GLY A 76 -16.90 1.94 7.52
CA GLY A 76 -15.94 2.48 6.58
C GLY A 76 -15.89 1.69 5.27
N GLU A 77 -15.24 2.26 4.27
CA GLU A 77 -15.17 1.68 2.92
C GLU A 77 -13.83 1.01 2.65
N ASP A 78 -13.86 -0.08 1.89
CA ASP A 78 -12.66 -0.68 1.33
C ASP A 78 -12.33 0.00 0.00
N VAL A 79 -11.07 0.40 -0.13
CA VAL A 79 -10.54 1.04 -1.34
C VAL A 79 -9.51 0.11 -1.96
N GLY A 80 -9.57 -0.06 -3.28
CA GLY A 80 -8.62 -0.92 -3.99
C GLY A 80 -8.19 -0.30 -5.32
N MET A 81 -6.96 -0.59 -5.74
CA MET A 81 -6.39 -0.12 -6.99
C MET A 81 -5.40 -1.14 -7.56
N THR A 82 -5.54 -1.47 -8.83
CA THR A 82 -4.53 -2.25 -9.54
C THR A 82 -3.32 -1.39 -9.85
N ALA A 83 -2.14 -1.88 -9.51
CA ALA A 83 -0.89 -1.22 -9.81
C ALA A 83 0.13 -2.16 -10.47
N THR A 84 0.99 -1.57 -11.30
CA THR A 84 2.19 -2.18 -11.87
C THR A 84 3.46 -1.44 -11.44
N SER A 85 3.29 -0.36 -10.68
CA SER A 85 4.34 0.53 -10.16
C SER A 85 4.77 0.15 -8.74
N PHE A 86 4.74 -1.15 -8.41
CA PHE A 86 5.12 -1.67 -7.10
C PHE A 86 6.50 -2.32 -7.14
N MET A 87 7.33 -2.05 -6.12
CA MET A 87 8.66 -2.63 -6.01
C MET A 87 9.15 -2.76 -4.57
N SER A 88 10.09 -3.69 -4.37
CA SER A 88 10.91 -3.77 -3.14
C SER A 88 11.95 -2.65 -3.13
N VAL A 89 12.19 -2.05 -1.96
CA VAL A 89 13.15 -0.94 -1.76
C VAL A 89 14.29 -1.35 -0.85
N SER A 90 14.00 -1.99 0.28
CA SER A 90 15.01 -2.36 1.30
C SER A 90 14.60 -3.62 2.00
N LEU A 91 15.60 -4.39 2.48
CA LEU A 91 15.37 -5.55 3.33
C LEU A 91 15.51 -5.21 4.82
N ASP A 92 16.32 -4.24 5.16
CA ASP A 92 16.52 -3.78 6.54
C ASP A 92 16.60 -2.24 6.59
N PRO A 93 15.56 -1.58 7.09
CA PRO A 93 14.24 -2.13 7.37
C PRO A 93 13.52 -2.63 6.10
N PRO A 94 12.52 -3.54 6.22
CA PRO A 94 11.79 -4.04 5.06
C PRO A 94 10.87 -2.94 4.50
N LEU A 95 11.24 -2.40 3.35
CA LEU A 95 10.53 -1.31 2.67
C LEU A 95 10.09 -1.72 1.27
N VAL A 96 8.91 -1.25 0.91
CA VAL A 96 8.34 -1.33 -0.43
C VAL A 96 7.90 0.05 -0.91
N MET A 97 7.72 0.20 -2.22
CA MET A 97 7.24 1.44 -2.82
C MET A 97 6.12 1.14 -3.81
N VAL A 98 5.13 2.03 -3.84
CA VAL A 98 4.13 2.12 -4.90
C VAL A 98 4.04 3.57 -5.39
N SER A 99 3.88 3.76 -6.70
CA SER A 99 3.61 5.08 -7.29
C SER A 99 2.11 5.22 -7.53
N LEU A 100 1.50 6.25 -6.97
CA LEU A 100 0.09 6.57 -7.07
C LEU A 100 -0.08 7.86 -7.85
N ARG A 101 -1.09 7.92 -8.71
CA ARG A 101 -1.43 9.16 -9.38
C ARG A 101 -1.96 10.16 -8.36
N GLU A 102 -1.43 11.39 -8.39
CA GLU A 102 -1.88 12.49 -7.54
C GLU A 102 -3.39 12.72 -7.68
N GLY A 103 -4.08 12.91 -6.56
CA GLY A 103 -5.53 13.08 -6.49
C GLY A 103 -6.34 11.83 -6.87
N SER A 104 -5.73 10.65 -6.92
CA SER A 104 -6.49 9.40 -6.97
C SER A 104 -7.04 9.07 -5.58
N ARG A 105 -8.20 8.38 -5.52
CA ARG A 105 -8.82 8.02 -4.23
C ARG A 105 -7.84 7.29 -3.28
N MET A 106 -6.98 6.43 -3.81
CA MET A 106 -5.97 5.75 -3.00
C MET A 106 -4.90 6.73 -2.50
N ASP A 107 -4.48 7.68 -3.33
CA ASP A 107 -3.50 8.71 -2.94
C ASP A 107 -4.06 9.61 -1.83
N ASP A 108 -5.31 10.08 -2.00
CA ASP A 108 -6.01 10.91 -1.01
C ASP A 108 -6.16 10.15 0.31
N LEU A 109 -6.63 8.89 0.26
CA LEU A 109 -6.79 8.06 1.45
C LEU A 109 -5.46 7.83 2.19
N LEU A 110 -4.37 7.52 1.47
CA LEU A 110 -3.07 7.30 2.08
C LEU A 110 -2.36 8.59 2.52
N ALA A 111 -2.90 9.75 2.19
CA ALA A 111 -2.49 11.03 2.79
C ALA A 111 -3.06 11.20 4.21
N GLU A 112 -4.26 10.67 4.45
CA GLU A 112 -4.97 10.82 5.72
C GLU A 112 -4.69 9.67 6.70
N GLN A 113 -4.51 8.44 6.20
CA GLN A 113 -4.24 7.27 7.02
C GLN A 113 -3.06 6.45 6.47
N PRO A 114 -2.18 5.93 7.34
CA PRO A 114 -0.92 5.32 6.87
C PRO A 114 -1.02 3.82 6.55
N LEU A 115 -2.11 3.13 6.86
CA LEU A 115 -2.20 1.66 6.79
C LEU A 115 -2.79 1.18 5.47
N TRP A 116 -2.09 0.27 4.80
CA TRP A 116 -2.49 -0.29 3.52
C TRP A 116 -1.93 -1.70 3.34
N ALA A 117 -2.40 -2.39 2.32
CA ALA A 117 -1.92 -3.72 2.00
C ALA A 117 -1.71 -3.90 0.50
N VAL A 118 -0.98 -4.94 0.15
CA VAL A 118 -0.70 -5.34 -1.23
C VAL A 118 -0.96 -6.83 -1.36
N SER A 119 -1.69 -7.21 -2.41
CA SER A 119 -1.83 -8.60 -2.83
C SER A 119 -1.15 -8.78 -4.19
N LEU A 120 -0.15 -9.65 -4.28
CA LEU A 120 0.53 -10.01 -5.51
C LEU A 120 -0.36 -10.99 -6.27
N LEU A 121 -0.85 -10.58 -7.45
CA LEU A 121 -1.85 -11.36 -8.18
C LEU A 121 -1.23 -12.50 -8.99
N GLY A 122 -1.87 -13.67 -8.92
CA GLY A 122 -1.58 -14.80 -9.78
C GLY A 122 -2.18 -14.64 -11.18
N GLU A 123 -1.68 -15.42 -12.13
CA GLU A 123 -2.09 -15.39 -13.55
C GLU A 123 -3.59 -15.64 -13.77
N ASP A 124 -4.23 -16.40 -12.90
CA ASP A 124 -5.65 -16.70 -12.87
C ASP A 124 -6.52 -15.55 -12.33
N GLN A 125 -5.89 -14.57 -11.67
CA GLN A 125 -6.55 -13.41 -11.06
C GLN A 125 -6.65 -12.18 -11.99
N ARG A 126 -6.49 -12.37 -13.31
CA ARG A 126 -6.62 -11.29 -14.32
C ARG A 126 -7.96 -10.54 -14.20
N HIS A 127 -9.03 -11.23 -13.87
CA HIS A 127 -10.35 -10.62 -13.71
C HIS A 127 -10.38 -9.61 -12.55
N ILE A 128 -9.67 -9.90 -11.45
CA ILE A 128 -9.51 -8.98 -10.31
C ILE A 128 -8.74 -7.74 -10.77
N ALA A 129 -7.58 -7.93 -11.42
CA ALA A 129 -6.78 -6.82 -11.92
C ALA A 129 -7.58 -5.90 -12.85
N GLY A 130 -8.34 -6.46 -13.79
CA GLY A 130 -9.17 -5.70 -14.73
C GLY A 130 -10.27 -4.89 -14.02
N ARG A 131 -10.91 -5.49 -13.00
CA ARG A 131 -11.98 -4.88 -12.21
C ARG A 131 -11.50 -3.60 -11.49
N PHE A 132 -10.34 -3.64 -10.86
CA PHE A 132 -9.76 -2.51 -10.11
C PHE A 132 -8.95 -1.52 -10.97
N ALA A 133 -8.71 -1.84 -12.25
CA ALA A 133 -8.06 -0.94 -13.20
C ALA A 133 -9.04 0.00 -13.93
N MET A 134 -10.36 -0.19 -13.81
CA MET A 134 -11.37 0.61 -14.50
C MET A 134 -11.36 2.05 -14.01
N LYS A 135 -11.31 3.00 -14.97
CA LYS A 135 -11.47 4.43 -14.70
C LYS A 135 -12.96 4.79 -14.57
N GLY A 136 -13.28 5.77 -13.72
CA GLY A 136 -14.65 6.26 -13.55
C GLY A 136 -15.62 5.24 -12.91
N ARG A 137 -15.10 4.31 -12.14
CA ARG A 137 -15.90 3.34 -11.39
C ARG A 137 -16.77 4.04 -10.35
N VAL A 138 -18.00 3.55 -10.20
CA VAL A 138 -19.05 4.21 -9.42
C VAL A 138 -18.83 4.06 -7.90
N SER A 139 -18.27 2.92 -7.44
CA SER A 139 -18.06 2.65 -6.01
C SER A 139 -17.07 1.52 -5.80
N ASP A 140 -16.10 1.75 -4.91
CA ASP A 140 -15.17 0.71 -4.47
C ASP A 140 -15.90 -0.42 -3.72
N ARG A 141 -16.94 -0.11 -2.95
CA ARG A 141 -17.77 -1.09 -2.24
C ARG A 141 -18.33 -2.19 -3.16
N LEU A 142 -18.78 -1.82 -4.36
CA LEU A 142 -19.28 -2.79 -5.34
C LEU A 142 -18.16 -3.68 -5.89
N LEU A 143 -16.94 -3.20 -5.92
CA LEU A 143 -15.80 -3.99 -6.39
C LEU A 143 -15.40 -5.09 -5.41
N PHE A 144 -15.65 -4.91 -4.13
CA PHE A 144 -15.35 -5.92 -3.11
C PHE A 144 -16.51 -6.87 -2.81
N GLN A 145 -17.73 -6.55 -3.24
CA GLN A 145 -18.96 -7.29 -2.85
C GLN A 145 -18.87 -8.80 -3.08
N ASP A 146 -18.40 -9.23 -4.27
CA ASP A 146 -18.31 -10.64 -4.65
C ASP A 146 -16.86 -11.12 -4.77
N LEU A 147 -15.94 -10.40 -4.12
CA LEU A 147 -14.52 -10.73 -4.15
C LEU A 147 -14.12 -11.45 -2.87
N ALA A 148 -13.60 -12.68 -3.01
CA ALA A 148 -13.08 -13.41 -1.87
C ALA A 148 -11.83 -12.70 -1.31
N HIS A 149 -11.94 -12.20 -0.09
CA HIS A 149 -10.85 -11.52 0.62
C HIS A 149 -10.97 -11.70 2.12
N GLY A 150 -9.84 -11.68 2.80
CA GLY A 150 -9.73 -11.58 4.26
C GLY A 150 -9.41 -10.15 4.71
N ARG A 151 -9.23 -9.98 6.02
CA ARG A 151 -8.76 -8.72 6.64
C ARG A 151 -7.35 -8.88 7.12
N GLY A 152 -6.50 -7.91 6.81
CA GLY A 152 -5.17 -7.82 7.37
C GLY A 152 -5.22 -7.60 8.88
N GLU A 153 -4.48 -8.38 9.65
CA GLU A 153 -4.45 -8.27 11.12
C GLU A 153 -3.75 -6.99 11.58
N ALA A 154 -2.77 -6.51 10.81
CA ALA A 154 -2.01 -5.30 11.16
C ALA A 154 -2.63 -4.03 10.57
N THR A 155 -3.39 -4.12 9.48
CA THR A 155 -3.86 -2.94 8.75
C THR A 155 -5.38 -2.82 8.65
N GLY A 156 -6.12 -3.93 8.84
CA GLY A 156 -7.56 -3.98 8.56
C GLY A 156 -7.90 -3.92 7.07
N ALA A 157 -6.92 -3.72 6.19
CA ALA A 157 -7.11 -3.64 4.76
C ALA A 157 -7.50 -5.00 4.15
N PRO A 158 -8.25 -5.04 3.04
CA PRO A 158 -8.57 -6.27 2.35
C PRO A 158 -7.32 -6.98 1.81
N LEU A 159 -7.21 -8.29 2.06
CA LEU A 159 -6.20 -9.18 1.48
C LEU A 159 -6.88 -10.18 0.57
N ILE A 160 -6.49 -10.22 -0.70
CA ILE A 160 -7.14 -11.06 -1.71
C ILE A 160 -6.84 -12.53 -1.41
N THR A 161 -7.92 -13.34 -1.35
CA THR A 161 -7.79 -14.78 -1.20
C THR A 161 -7.02 -15.38 -2.39
N ASP A 162 -6.18 -16.35 -2.11
CA ASP A 162 -5.33 -17.03 -3.11
C ASP A 162 -4.38 -16.11 -3.89
N ALA A 163 -4.06 -14.92 -3.39
CA ALA A 163 -2.94 -14.15 -3.93
C ALA A 163 -1.61 -14.91 -3.73
N LEU A 164 -0.64 -14.69 -4.62
CA LEU A 164 0.68 -15.34 -4.51
C LEU A 164 1.43 -14.95 -3.23
N ALA A 165 1.24 -13.71 -2.81
CA ALA A 165 1.70 -13.20 -1.52
C ALA A 165 0.87 -11.98 -1.12
N THR A 166 0.83 -11.70 0.17
CA THR A 166 0.23 -10.49 0.71
C THR A 166 1.21 -9.77 1.62
N LEU A 167 1.20 -8.45 1.57
CA LEU A 167 2.01 -7.57 2.41
C LEU A 167 1.09 -6.58 3.10
N GLU A 168 1.26 -6.40 4.39
CA GLU A 168 0.61 -5.35 5.16
C GLU A 168 1.63 -4.27 5.47
N CYS A 169 1.31 -3.02 5.17
CA CYS A 169 2.27 -1.93 5.15
C CYS A 169 1.78 -0.73 5.95
N ARG A 170 2.76 0.04 6.46
CA ARG A 170 2.55 1.38 7.00
C ARG A 170 3.39 2.37 6.20
N THR A 171 2.76 3.43 5.72
CA THR A 171 3.47 4.54 5.06
C THR A 171 4.49 5.15 6.00
N GLU A 172 5.74 5.26 5.54
CA GLU A 172 6.83 5.97 6.22
C GLU A 172 7.16 7.28 5.54
N GLN A 173 7.07 7.31 4.22
CA GLN A 173 7.42 8.50 3.44
C GLN A 173 6.54 8.62 2.21
N ARG A 174 6.21 9.86 1.86
CA ARG A 174 5.54 10.23 0.61
C ARG A 174 6.40 11.26 -0.11
N VAL A 175 6.63 11.05 -1.40
CA VAL A 175 7.47 11.93 -2.23
C VAL A 175 6.70 12.29 -3.49
N THR A 176 6.43 13.59 -3.69
CA THR A 176 5.85 14.08 -4.93
C THR A 176 6.83 13.93 -6.08
N ALA A 177 6.41 13.33 -7.18
CA ALA A 177 7.22 13.06 -8.35
C ALA A 177 6.39 13.27 -9.64
N GLY A 178 6.43 14.50 -10.17
CA GLY A 178 5.61 14.88 -11.32
C GLY A 178 4.11 14.86 -10.96
N ASP A 179 3.31 14.11 -11.72
CA ASP A 179 1.87 13.91 -11.51
C ASP A 179 1.55 12.67 -10.66
N HIS A 180 2.54 12.16 -9.91
CA HIS A 180 2.43 11.01 -9.04
C HIS A 180 3.04 11.27 -7.65
N THR A 181 2.57 10.50 -6.67
CA THR A 181 3.16 10.38 -5.35
C THR A 181 3.81 9.01 -5.21
N LEU A 182 5.10 8.98 -4.84
CA LEU A 182 5.78 7.76 -4.43
C LEU A 182 5.49 7.52 -2.95
N VAL A 183 4.80 6.44 -2.64
CA VAL A 183 4.48 6.02 -1.27
C VAL A 183 5.43 4.91 -0.87
N ILE A 184 6.32 5.21 0.08
CA ILE A 184 7.24 4.24 0.66
C ILE A 184 6.63 3.73 1.94
N GLY A 185 6.47 2.42 2.05
CA GLY A 185 5.87 1.76 3.20
C GLY A 185 6.78 0.74 3.84
N ARG A 186 6.77 0.70 5.16
CA ARG A 186 7.36 -0.39 5.94
C ARG A 186 6.42 -1.58 5.92
N VAL A 187 6.96 -2.74 5.61
CA VAL A 187 6.22 -4.00 5.69
C VAL A 187 6.10 -4.42 7.16
N LEU A 188 4.88 -4.51 7.63
CA LEU A 188 4.53 -4.95 8.99
C LEU A 188 4.34 -6.47 9.06
N ARG A 189 3.74 -7.04 8.01
CA ARG A 189 3.52 -8.49 7.85
C ARG A 189 3.67 -8.87 6.38
N ALA A 190 4.19 -10.05 6.15
CA ALA A 190 4.27 -10.66 4.83
C ALA A 190 3.81 -12.12 4.93
N THR A 191 2.95 -12.54 4.01
CA THR A 191 2.48 -13.93 3.92
C THR A 191 2.63 -14.39 2.48
N ALA A 192 3.35 -15.49 2.29
CA ALA A 192 3.43 -16.19 1.02
C ALA A 192 2.91 -17.61 1.30
N PRO A 193 1.65 -17.91 1.01
CA PRO A 193 1.13 -19.27 1.15
C PRO A 193 1.95 -20.17 0.24
N GLY A 194 2.35 -21.35 0.76
CA GLY A 194 3.28 -22.27 0.11
C GLY A 194 2.89 -22.54 -1.35
N ALA A 195 3.91 -22.76 -2.15
CA ALA A 195 3.88 -22.80 -3.61
C ALA A 195 2.65 -23.50 -4.20
N ALA A 196 1.68 -22.71 -4.63
CA ALA A 196 0.87 -23.12 -5.74
C ALA A 196 1.77 -22.99 -6.99
N ASP A 197 1.80 -23.98 -7.87
CA ASP A 197 2.45 -23.95 -9.20
C ASP A 197 1.84 -22.89 -10.14
N ARG A 198 1.48 -21.72 -9.59
CA ARG A 198 0.84 -20.62 -10.32
C ARG A 198 1.85 -19.53 -10.60
N GLY A 199 1.92 -19.14 -11.88
CA GLY A 199 2.73 -18.02 -12.32
C GLY A 199 2.17 -16.67 -11.84
N PRO A 200 3.00 -15.62 -11.77
CA PRO A 200 2.54 -14.28 -11.49
C PRO A 200 1.77 -13.68 -12.67
N LEU A 201 0.78 -12.84 -12.36
CA LEU A 201 0.16 -12.01 -13.39
C LEU A 201 1.13 -10.90 -13.79
N ALA A 202 1.51 -10.86 -15.07
CA ALA A 202 2.37 -9.84 -15.62
C ALA A 202 1.59 -8.87 -16.52
N TYR A 203 2.09 -7.63 -16.63
CA TYR A 203 1.59 -6.63 -17.56
C TYR A 203 2.71 -6.25 -18.53
N PHE A 204 2.46 -6.41 -19.83
CA PHE A 204 3.42 -6.15 -20.88
C PHE A 204 2.73 -5.70 -22.16
N ARG A 205 3.23 -4.63 -22.79
CA ARG A 205 2.68 -4.04 -24.02
C ARG A 205 1.18 -3.76 -23.94
N GLY A 206 0.74 -3.17 -22.82
CA GLY A 206 -0.66 -2.80 -22.63
C GLY A 206 -1.62 -3.97 -22.37
N ARG A 207 -1.12 -5.18 -22.06
CA ARG A 207 -1.95 -6.37 -21.85
C ARG A 207 -1.45 -7.20 -20.67
N TYR A 208 -2.38 -7.87 -20.00
CA TYR A 208 -2.05 -8.92 -19.04
C TYR A 208 -1.45 -10.14 -19.77
N ARG A 209 -0.41 -10.72 -19.17
CA ARG A 209 0.33 -11.87 -19.68
C ARG A 209 0.55 -12.88 -18.57
N GLN A 210 0.72 -14.12 -18.96
CA GLN A 210 1.24 -15.20 -18.13
C GLN A 210 2.73 -15.36 -18.47
N LEU A 211 3.53 -15.73 -17.48
CA LEU A 211 4.90 -16.13 -17.68
C LEU A 211 4.88 -17.65 -17.92
N GLY A 212 4.89 -18.04 -19.19
CA GLY A 212 4.95 -19.43 -19.62
C GLY A 212 6.37 -19.88 -19.87
#